data_32693fec1eb0ca69cf770213bcc3405c
#
_entry.id   32693fec1eb0ca69cf770213bcc3405c
#
_cell.length_a   1.000
_cell.length_b   1.000
_cell.length_c   1.000
_cell.angle_alpha   90.00
_cell.angle_beta   90.00
_cell.angle_gamma   90.00
#
_symmetry.space_group_name_H-M   'P 1'
#
loop_
_entity.id
_entity.type
_entity.pdbx_description
1 polymer ?
#
loop_
_entity_poly.entity_id
_entity_poly.type
_entity_poly.pdbx_seq_one_letter_code
_entity_poly.pdbx_strand_id
1 'polypeptide(L)'
;VSHSFGIENYSNYQGIDILTSSLSKACGAYGGVILSSNDVKDMLINHGRPLIYSSSLPIYNLYFIKRNIEKLINADDRRTKLNSLSKYFNQKLKALNVNYNSSNSPIKFIEFDDIEAAENIHQTLLKHHVFTSYLRYPTVTKPMLRISLSYFHTEQDVDRLFEILHQED
;
A
#
# COMPACT_ATOMS: atom_id res chain seq x y z
N VAL A 1 -0.05 1.74 0.82
CA VAL A 1 1.26 1.89 1.44
C VAL A 1 1.09 1.91 2.94
N SER A 2 1.99 1.30 3.61
CA SER A 2 1.82 0.86 4.98
C SER A 2 2.39 1.81 6.02
N HIS A 3 3.27 2.73 5.63
CA HIS A 3 3.78 3.81 6.47
C HIS A 3 4.09 3.36 7.91
N SER A 4 5.18 2.68 8.12
CA SER A 4 5.70 2.21 9.40
C SER A 4 4.87 1.13 10.14
N PHE A 5 3.60 0.95 9.81
CA PHE A 5 2.72 -0.04 10.45
C PHE A 5 2.42 -1.27 9.60
N GLY A 6 2.84 -1.28 8.34
CA GLY A 6 2.62 -2.39 7.44
C GLY A 6 3.82 -3.33 7.36
N ILE A 7 4.10 -3.75 6.13
CA ILE A 7 5.16 -4.73 5.85
C ILE A 7 6.56 -4.19 6.20
N GLU A 8 6.76 -2.88 6.13
CA GLU A 8 8.04 -2.24 6.38
C GLU A 8 8.43 -2.24 7.86
N ASN A 9 7.47 -2.24 8.78
CA ASN A 9 7.65 -2.25 10.24
C ASN A 9 9.07 -1.89 10.73
N TYR A 10 9.46 -0.62 10.55
CA TYR A 10 10.79 -0.15 10.93
C TYR A 10 10.99 -0.24 12.44
N SER A 11 11.98 -1.01 12.85
CA SER A 11 12.40 -1.13 14.25
C SER A 11 13.50 -0.14 14.62
N ASN A 12 14.13 0.50 13.63
CA ASN A 12 15.24 1.44 13.85
C ASN A 12 14.92 2.78 13.18
N TYR A 13 14.69 3.78 14.00
CA TYR A 13 14.47 5.19 13.61
C TYR A 13 15.69 6.08 13.85
N GLN A 14 16.87 5.48 14.01
CA GLN A 14 18.10 6.24 14.27
C GLN A 14 18.38 7.21 13.12
N GLY A 15 18.61 8.47 13.45
CA GLY A 15 18.85 9.54 12.47
C GLY A 15 17.56 10.13 11.85
N ILE A 16 16.39 9.79 12.36
CA ILE A 16 15.12 10.40 11.97
C ILE A 16 14.63 11.32 13.10
N ASP A 17 14.57 12.61 12.84
CA ASP A 17 14.08 13.59 13.81
C ASP A 17 12.57 13.71 13.81
N ILE A 18 11.94 13.61 12.64
CA ILE A 18 10.49 13.72 12.46
C ILE A 18 10.01 12.64 11.48
N LEU A 19 9.05 11.85 11.92
CA LEU A 19 8.35 10.88 11.07
C LEU A 19 6.88 11.27 10.95
N THR A 20 6.39 11.41 9.73
CA THR A 20 4.96 11.61 9.47
C THR A 20 4.34 10.37 8.84
N SER A 21 3.12 10.03 9.24
CA SER A 21 2.42 8.88 8.68
C SER A 21 0.93 9.15 8.54
N SER A 22 0.33 8.59 7.47
CA SER A 22 -1.11 8.56 7.28
C SER A 22 -1.71 7.33 7.97
N LEU A 23 -2.74 7.53 8.76
CA LEU A 23 -3.46 6.45 9.42
C LEU A 23 -4.54 5.81 8.54
N SER A 24 -4.79 6.36 7.33
CA SER A 24 -5.82 5.86 6.40
C SER A 24 -5.41 4.59 5.63
N LYS A 25 -4.17 4.14 5.75
CA LYS A 25 -3.64 2.95 5.07
C LYS A 25 -3.67 1.72 5.99
N ALA A 26 -2.54 1.23 6.44
CA ALA A 26 -2.47 0.03 7.28
C ALA A 26 -3.28 0.14 8.58
N CYS A 27 -3.36 1.33 9.18
CA CYS A 27 -4.17 1.54 10.38
C CYS A 27 -5.69 1.57 10.11
N GLY A 28 -6.12 1.84 8.87
CA GLY A 28 -7.53 1.85 8.49
C GLY A 28 -8.37 2.88 9.24
N ALA A 29 -7.78 4.01 9.65
CA ALA A 29 -8.42 5.06 10.41
C ALA A 29 -8.22 6.43 9.77
N TYR A 30 -9.12 7.35 9.99
CA TYR A 30 -8.95 8.72 9.52
C TYR A 30 -7.94 9.48 10.38
N GLY A 31 -6.98 10.16 9.73
CA GLY A 31 -6.02 11.03 10.40
C GLY A 31 -4.59 10.84 9.96
N GLY A 32 -3.72 11.59 10.58
CA GLY A 32 -2.27 11.52 10.45
C GLY A 32 -1.60 11.53 11.83
N VAL A 33 -0.35 11.13 11.86
CA VAL A 33 0.48 11.15 13.05
C VAL A 33 1.83 11.74 12.74
N ILE A 34 2.36 12.51 13.67
CA ILE A 34 3.74 13.00 13.67
C ILE A 34 4.42 12.40 14.90
N LEU A 35 5.51 11.69 14.68
CA LEU A 35 6.40 11.16 15.70
C LEU A 35 7.65 12.01 15.72
N SER A 36 8.02 12.54 16.88
CA SER A 36 9.14 13.45 17.04
C SER A 36 9.58 13.54 18.51
N SER A 37 10.62 14.33 18.79
CA SER A 37 10.98 14.70 20.15
C SER A 37 9.89 15.56 20.83
N ASN A 38 9.92 15.64 22.15
CA ASN A 38 9.00 16.50 22.89
C ASN A 38 9.14 17.98 22.52
N ASP A 39 10.35 18.45 22.25
CA ASP A 39 10.60 19.85 21.88
C ASP A 39 9.90 20.20 20.55
N VAL A 40 10.01 19.31 19.55
CA VAL A 40 9.30 19.47 18.26
C VAL A 40 7.79 19.40 18.44
N LYS A 41 7.30 18.47 19.26
CA LYS A 41 5.86 18.38 19.60
C LYS A 41 5.35 19.68 20.22
N ASP A 42 6.07 20.22 21.21
CA ASP A 42 5.68 21.46 21.90
C ASP A 42 5.73 22.68 20.96
N MET A 43 6.74 22.72 20.09
CA MET A 43 6.81 23.71 19.01
C MET A 43 5.59 23.62 18.07
N LEU A 44 5.21 22.43 17.65
CA LEU A 44 4.06 22.24 16.76
C LEU A 44 2.73 22.62 17.43
N ILE A 45 2.56 22.32 18.72
CA ILE A 45 1.35 22.69 19.48
C ILE A 45 1.24 24.22 19.61
N ASN A 46 2.35 24.91 19.77
CA ASN A 46 2.35 26.37 20.01
C ASN A 46 2.40 27.20 18.72
N HIS A 47 2.96 26.66 17.63
CA HIS A 47 3.22 27.42 16.41
C HIS A 47 2.61 26.77 15.14
N GLY A 48 2.15 25.55 15.23
CA GLY A 48 1.59 24.80 14.08
C GLY A 48 0.19 25.30 13.71
N ARG A 49 0.10 26.32 12.87
CA ARG A 49 -1.17 26.94 12.45
C ARG A 49 -2.24 25.92 11.99
N PRO A 50 -1.91 24.91 11.17
CA PRO A 50 -2.91 23.92 10.79
C PRO A 50 -3.46 23.11 11.97
N LEU A 51 -2.69 22.95 13.04
CA LEU A 51 -3.13 22.26 14.25
C LEU A 51 -3.96 23.18 15.13
N ILE A 52 -3.50 24.41 15.36
CA ILE A 52 -4.11 25.37 16.29
C ILE A 52 -5.50 25.81 15.82
N TYR A 53 -5.65 26.03 14.50
CA TYR A 53 -6.88 26.57 13.90
C TYR A 53 -7.76 25.49 13.23
N SER A 54 -7.55 24.23 13.55
CA SER A 54 -8.40 23.14 13.08
C SER A 54 -9.14 22.44 14.23
N SER A 55 -10.29 21.87 13.90
CA SER A 55 -11.00 21.03 14.87
C SER A 55 -10.23 19.74 15.11
N SER A 56 -10.20 19.28 16.33
CA SER A 56 -9.58 18.01 16.70
C SER A 56 -10.33 16.81 16.08
N LEU A 57 -9.64 15.69 15.97
CA LEU A 57 -10.28 14.44 15.57
C LEU A 57 -11.36 14.04 16.60
N PRO A 58 -12.49 13.48 16.15
CA PRO A 58 -13.51 12.96 17.03
C PRO A 58 -12.94 11.89 17.99
N ILE A 59 -13.38 11.90 19.23
CA ILE A 59 -12.84 11.01 20.27
C ILE A 59 -12.99 9.51 19.92
N TYR A 60 -14.09 9.13 19.27
CA TYR A 60 -14.29 7.76 18.83
C TYR A 60 -13.24 7.33 17.78
N ASN A 61 -12.80 8.27 16.92
CA ASN A 61 -11.75 7.99 15.94
C ASN A 61 -10.40 7.78 16.64
N LEU A 62 -10.08 8.54 17.68
CA LEU A 62 -8.87 8.34 18.47
C LEU A 62 -8.86 6.97 19.16
N TYR A 63 -10.00 6.56 19.72
CA TYR A 63 -10.16 5.23 20.30
C TYR A 63 -9.96 4.12 19.26
N PHE A 64 -10.51 4.31 18.05
CA PHE A 64 -10.37 3.36 16.95
C PHE A 64 -8.91 3.27 16.48
N ILE A 65 -8.22 4.41 16.33
CA ILE A 65 -6.79 4.49 15.99
C ILE A 65 -5.97 3.69 17.02
N LYS A 66 -6.15 3.97 18.32
CA LYS A 66 -5.44 3.28 19.40
C LYS A 66 -5.58 1.76 19.28
N ARG A 67 -6.81 1.28 19.18
CA ARG A 67 -7.12 -0.16 19.05
C ARG A 67 -6.49 -0.79 17.82
N ASN A 68 -6.48 -0.08 16.69
CA ASN A 68 -5.89 -0.58 15.47
C ASN A 68 -4.36 -0.61 15.54
N ILE A 69 -3.73 0.39 16.15
CA ILE A 69 -2.28 0.39 16.37
C ILE A 69 -1.87 -0.79 17.25
N GLU A 70 -2.60 -1.07 18.35
CA GLU A 70 -2.35 -2.22 19.21
C GLU A 70 -2.41 -3.56 18.43
N LYS A 71 -3.36 -3.70 17.50
CA LYS A 71 -3.44 -4.86 16.62
C LYS A 71 -2.28 -4.94 15.63
N LEU A 72 -1.88 -3.80 15.06
CA LEU A 72 -0.81 -3.74 14.08
C LEU A 72 0.57 -4.05 14.68
N ILE A 73 0.82 -3.63 15.92
CA ILE A 73 2.05 -3.97 16.63
C ILE A 73 2.23 -5.49 16.71
N ASN A 74 1.16 -6.23 16.94
CA ASN A 74 1.15 -7.68 17.10
C ASN A 74 0.82 -8.45 15.81
N ALA A 75 0.95 -7.86 14.62
CA ALA A 75 0.53 -8.46 13.35
C ALA A 75 1.70 -9.04 12.52
N ASP A 76 2.71 -9.62 13.16
CA ASP A 76 3.88 -10.17 12.47
C ASP A 76 3.55 -11.38 11.60
N ASP A 77 2.57 -12.19 12.00
CA ASP A 77 2.02 -13.29 11.20
C ASP A 77 1.46 -12.79 9.86
N ARG A 78 0.72 -11.66 9.89
CA ARG A 78 0.14 -11.04 8.70
C ARG A 78 1.21 -10.45 7.79
N ARG A 79 2.23 -9.81 8.38
CA ARG A 79 3.38 -9.28 7.62
C ARG A 79 4.15 -10.41 6.94
N THR A 80 4.39 -11.51 7.66
CA THR A 80 5.07 -12.70 7.14
C THR A 80 4.29 -13.31 5.97
N LYS A 81 2.99 -13.52 6.14
CA LYS A 81 2.11 -14.01 5.05
C LYS A 81 2.15 -13.09 3.82
N LEU A 82 2.03 -11.78 4.03
CA LEU A 82 2.02 -10.81 2.94
C LEU A 82 3.37 -10.75 2.21
N ASN A 83 4.48 -10.89 2.95
CA ASN A 83 5.83 -11.00 2.39
C ASN A 83 5.98 -12.25 1.52
N SER A 84 5.49 -13.40 2.00
CA SER A 84 5.53 -14.66 1.26
C SER A 84 4.71 -14.55 -0.03
N LEU A 85 3.50 -14.01 0.06
CA LEU A 85 2.65 -13.79 -1.10
C LEU A 85 3.27 -12.81 -2.10
N SER A 86 3.94 -11.76 -1.62
CA SER A 86 4.66 -10.81 -2.48
C SER A 86 5.83 -11.47 -3.23
N LYS A 87 6.56 -12.38 -2.58
CA LYS A 87 7.63 -13.16 -3.22
C LYS A 87 7.05 -14.14 -4.25
N TYR A 88 5.96 -14.82 -3.92
CA TYR A 88 5.25 -15.71 -4.83
C TYR A 88 4.80 -14.96 -6.09
N PHE A 89 4.19 -13.79 -5.92
CA PHE A 89 3.80 -12.92 -7.04
C PHE A 89 5.00 -12.56 -7.93
N ASN A 90 6.14 -12.19 -7.33
CA ASN A 90 7.36 -11.89 -8.08
C ASN A 90 7.89 -13.10 -8.89
N GLN A 91 7.72 -14.32 -8.38
CA GLN A 91 8.08 -15.53 -9.14
C GLN A 91 7.22 -15.70 -10.38
N LYS A 92 5.91 -15.46 -10.27
CA LYS A 92 4.98 -15.50 -11.41
C LYS A 92 5.29 -14.40 -12.44
N LEU A 93 5.59 -13.18 -11.98
CA LEU A 93 5.96 -12.06 -12.88
C LEU A 93 7.18 -12.37 -13.75
N LYS A 94 8.15 -13.13 -13.23
CA LYS A 94 9.34 -13.52 -14.02
C LYS A 94 9.02 -14.37 -15.25
N ALA A 95 7.89 -15.06 -15.24
CA ALA A 95 7.44 -15.88 -16.36
C ALA A 95 6.76 -15.05 -17.47
N LEU A 96 6.36 -13.81 -17.16
CA LEU A 96 5.79 -12.88 -18.13
C LEU A 96 6.91 -12.05 -18.76
N ASN A 97 6.84 -11.84 -20.06
CA ASN A 97 7.77 -10.97 -20.80
C ASN A 97 7.30 -9.51 -20.76
N VAL A 98 7.14 -8.94 -19.55
CA VAL A 98 6.63 -7.60 -19.33
C VAL A 98 7.53 -6.82 -18.38
N ASN A 99 7.48 -5.49 -18.44
CA ASN A 99 8.13 -4.65 -17.45
C ASN A 99 7.35 -4.63 -16.15
N TYR A 100 8.00 -4.92 -15.04
CA TYR A 100 7.39 -4.97 -13.72
C TYR A 100 8.35 -4.53 -12.61
N ASN A 101 7.81 -4.23 -11.42
CA ASN A 101 8.65 -4.01 -10.25
C ASN A 101 8.89 -5.32 -9.48
N SER A 102 10.16 -5.63 -9.26
CA SER A 102 10.60 -6.83 -8.51
C SER A 102 10.73 -6.60 -7.00
N SER A 103 10.28 -5.45 -6.48
CA SER A 103 10.37 -5.15 -5.06
C SER A 103 9.55 -6.14 -4.21
N ASN A 104 9.93 -6.33 -2.94
CA ASN A 104 9.13 -7.11 -1.99
C ASN A 104 7.90 -6.35 -1.46
N SER A 105 7.64 -5.15 -1.96
CA SER A 105 6.42 -4.40 -1.63
C SER A 105 5.17 -5.21 -2.03
N PRO A 106 4.09 -5.13 -1.25
CA PRO A 106 2.80 -5.71 -1.64
C PRO A 106 2.11 -4.96 -2.79
N ILE A 107 2.67 -3.84 -3.21
CA ILE A 107 2.19 -3.08 -4.37
C ILE A 107 3.03 -3.48 -5.56
N LYS A 108 2.38 -4.09 -6.55
CA LYS A 108 2.96 -4.53 -7.80
C LYS A 108 2.45 -3.69 -8.94
N PHE A 109 3.24 -3.57 -10.00
CA PHE A 109 2.76 -3.04 -11.26
C PHE A 109 3.29 -3.85 -12.44
N ILE A 110 2.50 -3.86 -13.50
CA ILE A 110 2.83 -4.38 -14.83
C ILE A 110 2.69 -3.18 -15.76
N GLU A 111 3.77 -2.84 -16.46
CA GLU A 111 3.85 -1.73 -17.38
C GLU A 111 3.63 -2.22 -18.82
N PHE A 112 2.92 -1.45 -19.61
CA PHE A 112 2.62 -1.73 -21.01
C PHE A 112 3.21 -0.63 -21.89
N ASP A 113 3.60 -0.97 -23.11
CA ASP A 113 4.07 0.02 -24.08
C ASP A 113 2.90 0.69 -24.82
N ASP A 114 1.77 -0.01 -24.91
CA ASP A 114 0.56 0.47 -25.56
C ASP A 114 -0.59 0.65 -24.57
N ILE A 115 -1.33 1.77 -24.74
CA ILE A 115 -2.45 2.15 -23.89
C ILE A 115 -3.68 1.26 -24.12
N GLU A 116 -3.89 0.85 -25.36
CA GLU A 116 -5.03 0.02 -25.75
C GLU A 116 -4.86 -1.40 -25.20
N ALA A 117 -3.65 -1.97 -25.29
CA ALA A 117 -3.34 -3.25 -24.67
C ALA A 117 -3.56 -3.25 -23.15
N ALA A 118 -3.09 -2.22 -22.45
CA ALA A 118 -3.29 -2.07 -21.02
C ALA A 118 -4.78 -1.96 -20.65
N GLU A 119 -5.56 -1.24 -21.45
CA GLU A 119 -7.00 -1.07 -21.22
C GLU A 119 -7.76 -2.37 -21.47
N ASN A 120 -7.45 -3.09 -22.54
CA ASN A 120 -8.08 -4.36 -22.87
C ASN A 120 -7.86 -5.40 -21.77
N ILE A 121 -6.62 -5.56 -21.31
CA ILE A 121 -6.30 -6.44 -20.19
C ILE A 121 -7.03 -6.02 -18.92
N HIS A 122 -7.08 -4.72 -18.62
CA HIS A 122 -7.83 -4.22 -17.46
C HIS A 122 -9.32 -4.59 -17.56
N GLN A 123 -9.94 -4.41 -18.73
CA GLN A 123 -11.36 -4.76 -18.94
C GLN A 123 -11.60 -6.27 -18.85
N THR A 124 -10.67 -7.08 -19.35
CA THR A 124 -10.73 -8.54 -19.23
C THR A 124 -10.66 -8.96 -17.76
N LEU A 125 -9.73 -8.42 -16.99
CA LEU A 125 -9.64 -8.66 -15.55
C LEU A 125 -10.95 -8.30 -14.83
N LEU A 126 -11.55 -7.15 -15.15
CA LEU A 126 -12.82 -6.75 -14.58
C LEU A 126 -13.97 -7.73 -14.92
N LYS A 127 -14.04 -8.21 -16.16
CA LYS A 127 -15.04 -9.23 -16.58
C LYS A 127 -14.88 -10.52 -15.77
N HIS A 128 -13.66 -10.86 -15.39
CA HIS A 128 -13.36 -12.02 -14.54
C HIS A 128 -13.41 -11.71 -13.04
N HIS A 129 -13.97 -10.56 -12.64
CA HIS A 129 -14.09 -10.10 -11.25
C HIS A 129 -12.74 -9.94 -10.53
N VAL A 130 -11.67 -9.63 -11.27
CA VAL A 130 -10.36 -9.28 -10.71
C VAL A 130 -10.18 -7.77 -10.80
N PHE A 131 -10.15 -7.13 -9.62
CA PHE A 131 -10.08 -5.67 -9.54
C PHE A 131 -8.63 -5.19 -9.43
N THR A 132 -8.18 -4.42 -10.41
CA THR A 132 -6.85 -3.78 -10.45
C THR A 132 -7.01 -2.28 -10.68
N SER A 133 -5.98 -1.49 -10.35
CA SER A 133 -5.97 -0.06 -10.70
C SER A 133 -5.30 0.12 -12.06
N TYR A 134 -6.01 0.65 -13.03
CA TYR A 134 -5.45 1.07 -14.30
C TYR A 134 -4.92 2.51 -14.17
N LEU A 135 -3.63 2.69 -14.41
CA LEU A 135 -2.95 3.99 -14.33
C LEU A 135 -2.46 4.39 -15.73
N ARG A 136 -2.63 5.66 -16.07
CA ARG A 136 -2.23 6.27 -17.34
C ARG A 136 -1.85 7.73 -17.15
N TYR A 137 -1.36 8.36 -18.22
CA TYR A 137 -1.09 9.80 -18.21
C TYR A 137 -2.32 10.59 -17.72
N PRO A 138 -2.15 11.65 -16.90
CA PRO A 138 -0.90 12.25 -16.43
C PRO A 138 -0.32 11.62 -15.16
N THR A 139 -0.95 10.59 -14.58
CA THR A 139 -0.52 9.98 -13.31
C THR A 139 0.82 9.26 -13.45
N VAL A 140 1.03 8.63 -14.60
CA VAL A 140 2.25 7.89 -14.96
C VAL A 140 2.60 8.17 -16.41
N THR A 141 3.87 7.96 -16.79
CA THR A 141 4.34 8.20 -18.16
C THR A 141 3.97 7.07 -19.11
N LYS A 142 3.99 5.82 -18.62
CA LYS A 142 3.55 4.63 -19.37
C LYS A 142 2.30 4.03 -18.73
N PRO A 143 1.38 3.49 -19.51
CA PRO A 143 0.20 2.82 -18.98
C PRO A 143 0.61 1.60 -18.16
N MET A 144 -0.06 1.39 -17.02
CA MET A 144 0.25 0.25 -16.16
C MET A 144 -0.97 -0.22 -15.37
N LEU A 145 -0.93 -1.50 -15.02
CA LEU A 145 -1.81 -2.07 -14.02
C LEU A 145 -1.10 -2.09 -12.66
N ARG A 146 -1.72 -1.50 -11.65
CA ARG A 146 -1.27 -1.57 -10.27
C ARG A 146 -2.11 -2.59 -9.51
N ILE A 147 -1.44 -3.60 -8.99
CA ILE A 147 -2.02 -4.67 -8.17
C ILE A 147 -1.60 -4.44 -6.72
N SER A 148 -2.56 -4.43 -5.81
CA SER A 148 -2.31 -4.25 -4.38
C SER A 148 -2.65 -5.53 -3.64
N LEU A 149 -1.62 -6.26 -3.21
CA LEU A 149 -1.78 -7.46 -2.41
C LEU A 149 -2.21 -7.10 -0.99
N SER A 150 -3.06 -7.92 -0.41
CA SER A 150 -3.50 -7.81 0.98
C SER A 150 -3.30 -9.14 1.71
N TYR A 151 -3.37 -9.10 3.04
CA TYR A 151 -3.31 -10.30 3.87
C TYR A 151 -4.41 -11.33 3.54
N PHE A 152 -5.55 -10.87 3.02
CA PHE A 152 -6.69 -11.74 2.69
C PHE A 152 -6.50 -12.53 1.39
N HIS A 153 -5.62 -12.09 0.50
CA HIS A 153 -5.32 -12.81 -0.72
C HIS A 153 -4.54 -14.11 -0.42
N THR A 154 -4.73 -15.08 -1.32
CA THR A 154 -4.08 -16.39 -1.33
C THR A 154 -3.21 -16.54 -2.56
N GLU A 155 -2.40 -17.60 -2.62
CA GLU A 155 -1.65 -17.97 -3.83
C GLU A 155 -2.61 -18.31 -4.98
N GLN A 156 -3.77 -18.90 -4.69
CA GLN A 156 -4.80 -19.19 -5.68
C GLN A 156 -5.37 -17.93 -6.34
N ASP A 157 -5.53 -16.84 -5.57
CA ASP A 157 -5.96 -15.55 -6.13
C ASP A 157 -4.89 -14.99 -7.08
N VAL A 158 -3.61 -15.17 -6.73
CA VAL A 158 -2.49 -14.78 -7.59
C VAL A 158 -2.49 -15.65 -8.85
N ASP A 159 -2.61 -16.98 -8.73
CA ASP A 159 -2.64 -17.89 -9.87
C ASP A 159 -3.75 -17.53 -10.84
N ARG A 160 -4.96 -17.30 -10.33
CA ARG A 160 -6.09 -16.87 -11.14
C ARG A 160 -5.83 -15.58 -11.92
N LEU A 161 -5.17 -14.59 -11.32
CA LEU A 161 -4.78 -13.37 -12.02
C LEU A 161 -3.85 -13.71 -13.20
N PHE A 162 -2.83 -14.55 -12.98
CA PHE A 162 -1.86 -14.90 -14.01
C PHE A 162 -2.44 -15.78 -15.11
N GLU A 163 -3.40 -16.66 -14.80
CA GLU A 163 -4.16 -17.42 -15.80
C GLU A 163 -4.88 -16.51 -16.77
N ILE A 164 -5.50 -15.42 -16.30
CA ILE A 164 -6.17 -14.44 -17.14
C ILE A 164 -5.16 -13.66 -17.98
N LEU A 165 -4.03 -13.25 -17.40
CA LEU A 165 -2.99 -12.52 -18.12
C LEU A 165 -2.37 -13.34 -19.27
N HIS A 166 -2.23 -14.66 -19.10
CA HIS A 166 -1.70 -15.56 -20.15
C HIS A 166 -2.68 -15.88 -21.28
N GLN A 167 -3.97 -15.64 -21.12
CA GLN A 167 -4.96 -15.89 -22.17
C GLN A 167 -5.02 -14.77 -23.20
N GLU A 168 -4.42 -13.64 -22.91
CA GLU A 168 -4.41 -12.44 -23.75
C GLU A 168 -3.06 -12.24 -24.50
N ASP A 169 -2.06 -13.11 -24.25
CA ASP A 169 -0.81 -13.20 -25.02
C ASP A 169 -1.04 -14.06 -26.28
#